data_72f4ec7842646a28f6bf36e4fa7ef800
#
_entry.id   72f4ec7842646a28f6bf36e4fa7ef800
#
_cell.length_a   1.000
_cell.length_b   1.000
_cell.length_c   1.000
_cell.angle_alpha   90.00
_cell.angle_beta   90.00
_cell.angle_gamma   90.00
#
_symmetry.space_group_name_H-M   'P 1'
#
loop_
_entity.id
_entity.type
_entity.pdbx_description
1 polymer ?
#
loop_
_entity_poly.entity_id
_entity_poly.type
_entity_poly.pdbx_seq_one_letter_code
_entity_poly.pdbx_strand_id
1 'polypeptide(L)'
;MNLKILIIHDYKILFEILDEIKEILNFKIIKSEKNNYKNIKFDPKANYLTISKKKIDNINNDLILKDIPISLEKLLETININFLKNKFSNQSNIIIGKYNLDLNSRKIIFEGKCLDLTERETSLIIFINEKINVTVKDLQKNVWYYSSNLETHTVETHIYRLRKKMRDFFGDDDFILNTSNGYSIS
;
A
#
# COMPACT_ATOMS: atom_id res chain seq x y z
N MET A 1 4.20 -1.78 19.22
CA MET A 1 4.17 -3.08 18.50
C MET A 1 2.90 -3.13 17.66
N ASN A 2 2.97 -3.33 16.34
CA ASN A 2 1.76 -3.48 15.55
C ASN A 2 1.08 -4.81 15.88
N LEU A 3 -0.17 -4.75 16.30
CA LEU A 3 -0.98 -5.93 16.60
C LEU A 3 -1.17 -6.76 15.32
N LYS A 4 -0.75 -8.04 15.35
CA LYS A 4 -0.99 -9.00 14.28
C LYS A 4 -2.28 -9.76 14.55
N ILE A 5 -3.16 -9.88 13.58
CA ILE A 5 -4.45 -10.56 13.70
C ILE A 5 -4.64 -11.50 12.52
N LEU A 6 -4.76 -12.79 12.81
CA LEU A 6 -5.10 -13.82 11.83
C LEU A 6 -6.61 -14.08 11.86
N ILE A 7 -7.28 -13.82 10.75
CA ILE A 7 -8.70 -14.14 10.56
C ILE A 7 -8.79 -15.50 9.88
N ILE A 8 -9.38 -16.48 10.55
CA ILE A 8 -9.58 -17.83 10.02
C ILE A 8 -11.01 -17.91 9.50
N HIS A 9 -11.16 -17.86 8.16
CA HIS A 9 -12.45 -17.81 7.51
C HIS A 9 -12.91 -19.19 7.04
N ASP A 10 -14.09 -19.61 7.52
CA ASP A 10 -14.75 -20.86 7.15
C ASP A 10 -13.84 -22.10 7.23
N TYR A 11 -12.95 -22.12 8.23
CA TYR A 11 -11.98 -23.19 8.44
C TYR A 11 -11.90 -23.61 9.91
N LYS A 12 -12.98 -24.27 10.40
CA LYS A 12 -13.17 -24.66 11.80
C LYS A 12 -12.00 -25.46 12.37
N ILE A 13 -11.56 -26.52 11.66
CA ILE A 13 -10.48 -27.40 12.13
C ILE A 13 -9.18 -26.61 12.34
N LEU A 14 -8.82 -25.71 11.41
CA LEU A 14 -7.63 -24.89 11.54
C LEU A 14 -7.73 -23.94 12.74
N PHE A 15 -8.93 -23.37 12.98
CA PHE A 15 -9.15 -22.52 14.14
C PHE A 15 -8.95 -23.30 15.44
N GLU A 16 -9.51 -24.49 15.56
CA GLU A 16 -9.40 -25.35 16.75
C GLU A 16 -7.94 -25.71 17.04
N ILE A 17 -7.17 -26.12 16.02
CA ILE A 17 -5.74 -26.43 16.16
C ILE A 17 -4.94 -25.21 16.66
N LEU A 18 -5.18 -24.03 16.08
CA LEU A 18 -4.45 -22.81 16.47
C LEU A 18 -4.92 -22.25 17.82
N ASP A 19 -6.18 -22.47 18.22
CA ASP A 19 -6.71 -22.05 19.53
C ASP A 19 -6.10 -22.86 20.68
N GLU A 20 -5.79 -24.16 20.46
CA GLU A 20 -5.09 -24.99 21.44
C GLU A 20 -3.69 -24.46 21.78
N ILE A 21 -3.04 -23.79 20.82
CA ILE A 21 -1.68 -23.27 20.98
C ILE A 21 -1.61 -21.75 21.07
N LYS A 22 -2.75 -21.06 21.26
CA LYS A 22 -2.85 -19.58 21.19
C LYS A 22 -1.88 -18.85 22.11
N GLU A 23 -1.52 -19.42 23.26
CA GLU A 23 -0.62 -18.83 24.24
C GLU A 23 0.82 -18.67 23.73
N ILE A 24 1.23 -19.50 22.76
CA ILE A 24 2.57 -19.43 22.16
C ILE A 24 2.59 -18.68 20.82
N LEU A 25 1.43 -18.27 20.30
CA LEU A 25 1.35 -17.53 19.05
C LEU A 25 1.77 -16.07 19.25
N ASN A 26 2.51 -15.51 18.28
CA ASN A 26 2.89 -14.11 18.26
C ASN A 26 1.87 -13.21 17.52
N PHE A 27 0.64 -13.71 17.35
CA PHE A 27 -0.51 -13.05 16.73
C PHE A 27 -1.80 -13.50 17.38
N LYS A 28 -2.85 -12.67 17.28
CA LYS A 28 -4.21 -13.03 17.72
C LYS A 28 -4.94 -13.76 16.61
N ILE A 29 -5.83 -14.69 16.99
CA ILE A 29 -6.71 -15.40 16.05
C ILE A 29 -8.15 -14.94 16.21
N ILE A 30 -8.86 -14.82 15.09
CA ILE A 30 -10.30 -14.50 15.06
C ILE A 30 -10.98 -15.50 14.11
N LYS A 31 -12.03 -16.16 14.60
CA LYS A 31 -12.87 -17.00 13.77
C LYS A 31 -13.85 -16.14 12.97
N SER A 32 -13.98 -16.44 11.69
CA SER A 32 -14.97 -15.81 10.81
C SER A 32 -15.74 -16.87 10.04
N GLU A 33 -17.05 -16.68 9.93
CA GLU A 33 -17.97 -17.53 9.15
C GLU A 33 -18.55 -16.71 7.98
N LYS A 34 -19.10 -17.39 6.96
CA LYS A 34 -19.56 -16.77 5.70
C LYS A 34 -20.38 -15.49 5.88
N ASN A 35 -21.23 -15.45 6.94
CA ASN A 35 -22.13 -14.32 7.17
C ASN A 35 -21.53 -13.21 8.07
N ASN A 36 -20.40 -13.46 8.76
CA ASN A 36 -19.88 -12.58 9.79
C ASN A 36 -18.63 -11.80 9.38
N TYR A 37 -18.07 -12.07 8.20
CA TYR A 37 -16.84 -11.36 7.75
C TYR A 37 -17.04 -9.84 7.67
N LYS A 38 -18.20 -9.39 7.18
CA LYS A 38 -18.56 -7.97 7.07
C LYS A 38 -18.68 -7.25 8.42
N ASN A 39 -18.86 -8.01 9.51
CA ASN A 39 -19.04 -7.44 10.85
C ASN A 39 -17.73 -7.30 11.64
N ILE A 40 -16.60 -7.74 11.08
CA ILE A 40 -15.30 -7.59 11.72
C ILE A 40 -14.90 -6.11 11.68
N LYS A 41 -14.80 -5.49 12.86
CA LYS A 41 -14.27 -4.14 13.00
C LYS A 41 -12.75 -4.20 12.82
N PHE A 42 -12.26 -3.63 11.75
CA PHE A 42 -10.83 -3.54 11.47
C PHE A 42 -10.23 -2.32 12.19
N ASP A 43 -9.20 -2.54 13.00
CA ASP A 43 -8.38 -1.47 13.55
C ASP A 43 -7.33 -1.07 12.48
N PRO A 44 -7.30 0.19 12.00
CA PRO A 44 -6.35 0.63 10.99
C PRO A 44 -4.88 0.45 11.38
N LYS A 45 -4.60 0.30 12.68
CA LYS A 45 -3.24 0.12 13.22
C LYS A 45 -2.81 -1.34 13.29
N ALA A 46 -3.72 -2.28 13.09
CA ALA A 46 -3.42 -3.71 13.15
C ALA A 46 -3.06 -4.27 11.78
N ASN A 47 -2.18 -5.27 11.79
CA ASN A 47 -1.81 -6.02 10.59
C ASN A 47 -2.71 -7.26 10.50
N TYR A 48 -3.60 -7.30 9.51
CA TYR A 48 -4.53 -8.40 9.29
C TYR A 48 -4.04 -9.34 8.20
N LEU A 49 -4.22 -10.64 8.45
CA LEU A 49 -4.06 -11.69 7.44
C LEU A 49 -5.31 -12.58 7.51
N THR A 50 -5.92 -12.87 6.37
CA THR A 50 -7.03 -13.82 6.29
C THR A 50 -6.52 -15.16 5.76
N ILE A 51 -6.91 -16.25 6.39
CA ILE A 51 -6.64 -17.60 5.91
C ILE A 51 -7.95 -18.33 5.61
N SER A 52 -8.04 -18.95 4.44
CA SER A 52 -9.25 -19.62 3.96
C SER A 52 -8.91 -20.85 3.10
N LYS A 53 -9.91 -21.72 2.86
CA LYS A 53 -9.78 -22.85 1.93
C LYS A 53 -9.93 -22.44 0.46
N LYS A 54 -10.66 -21.36 0.20
CA LYS A 54 -10.96 -20.86 -1.15
C LYS A 54 -10.76 -19.36 -1.18
N LYS A 55 -10.45 -18.82 -2.36
CA LYS A 55 -10.35 -17.39 -2.55
C LYS A 55 -11.66 -16.69 -2.14
N ILE A 56 -11.53 -15.61 -1.40
CA ILE A 56 -12.64 -14.77 -0.98
C ILE A 56 -12.62 -13.50 -1.84
N ASP A 57 -13.75 -13.19 -2.48
CA ASP A 57 -13.85 -11.99 -3.30
C ASP A 57 -13.72 -10.74 -2.43
N ASN A 58 -13.01 -9.73 -2.95
CA ASN A 58 -12.75 -8.43 -2.31
C ASN A 58 -11.84 -8.45 -1.07
N ILE A 59 -11.04 -9.51 -0.87
CA ILE A 59 -10.01 -9.55 0.17
C ILE A 59 -8.64 -9.59 -0.48
N ASN A 60 -7.83 -8.55 -0.24
CA ASN A 60 -6.49 -8.44 -0.83
C ASN A 60 -5.40 -9.24 -0.10
N ASN A 61 -5.64 -9.62 1.16
CA ASN A 61 -4.66 -10.30 2.03
C ASN A 61 -5.15 -11.70 2.39
N ASP A 62 -5.48 -12.52 1.38
CA ASP A 62 -5.98 -13.87 1.56
C ASP A 62 -4.87 -14.90 1.34
N LEU A 63 -4.58 -15.69 2.38
CA LEU A 63 -3.69 -16.85 2.33
C LEU A 63 -4.52 -18.11 2.10
N ILE A 64 -4.42 -18.67 0.90
CA ILE A 64 -5.09 -19.91 0.55
C ILE A 64 -4.15 -21.08 0.81
N LEU A 65 -4.55 -22.00 1.70
CA LEU A 65 -3.82 -23.24 1.93
C LEU A 65 -4.18 -24.25 0.82
N LYS A 66 -3.26 -24.43 -0.13
CA LYS A 66 -3.42 -25.39 -1.24
C LYS A 66 -2.81 -26.74 -0.95
N ASP A 67 -1.68 -26.75 -0.23
CA ASP A 67 -0.90 -27.96 0.05
C ASP A 67 -1.27 -28.51 1.44
N ILE A 68 -2.13 -29.49 1.46
CA ILE A 68 -2.55 -30.21 2.68
C ILE A 68 -2.23 -31.70 2.45
N PRO A 69 -1.59 -32.41 3.41
CA PRO A 69 -1.27 -31.97 4.77
C PRO A 69 -0.04 -31.06 4.85
N ILE A 70 -0.06 -30.10 5.79
CA ILE A 70 1.05 -29.19 6.12
C ILE A 70 1.46 -29.38 7.58
N SER A 71 2.76 -29.37 7.88
CA SER A 71 3.22 -29.39 9.28
C SER A 71 2.88 -28.08 9.98
N LEU A 72 2.65 -28.14 11.30
CA LEU A 72 2.35 -26.94 12.10
C LEU A 72 3.46 -25.89 12.01
N GLU A 73 4.70 -26.32 12.05
CA GLU A 73 5.87 -25.45 11.91
C GLU A 73 5.86 -24.67 10.59
N LYS A 74 5.67 -25.38 9.47
CA LYS A 74 5.60 -24.76 8.13
C LYS A 74 4.39 -23.85 7.99
N LEU A 75 3.27 -24.17 8.60
CA LEU A 75 2.08 -23.32 8.64
C LEU A 75 2.37 -22.01 9.37
N LEU A 76 2.95 -22.06 10.57
CA LEU A 76 3.29 -20.88 11.37
C LEU A 76 4.35 -20.02 10.67
N GLU A 77 5.36 -20.62 10.04
CA GLU A 77 6.33 -19.91 9.20
C GLU A 77 5.64 -19.16 8.05
N THR A 78 4.77 -19.86 7.31
CA THR A 78 4.01 -19.28 6.20
C THR A 78 3.16 -18.10 6.65
N ILE A 79 2.45 -18.21 7.77
CA ILE A 79 1.65 -17.13 8.35
C ILE A 79 2.54 -15.94 8.70
N ASN A 80 3.67 -16.16 9.38
CA ASN A 80 4.58 -15.09 9.78
C ASN A 80 5.21 -14.38 8.58
N ILE A 81 5.61 -15.12 7.53
CA ILE A 81 6.12 -14.53 6.28
C ILE A 81 5.05 -13.63 5.62
N ASN A 82 3.78 -14.08 5.59
CA ASN A 82 2.71 -13.26 5.01
C ASN A 82 2.40 -12.02 5.86
N PHE A 83 2.44 -12.09 7.18
CA PHE A 83 2.37 -10.88 8.02
C PHE A 83 3.49 -9.89 7.74
N LEU A 84 4.71 -10.37 7.51
CA LEU A 84 5.84 -9.50 7.13
C LEU A 84 5.61 -8.86 5.76
N LYS A 85 5.20 -9.64 4.76
CA LYS A 85 4.87 -9.11 3.42
C LYS A 85 3.80 -8.01 3.50
N ASN A 86 2.71 -8.25 4.24
CA ASN A 86 1.63 -7.28 4.42
C ASN A 86 2.13 -6.00 5.11
N LYS A 87 2.98 -6.14 6.13
CA LYS A 87 3.58 -4.99 6.80
C LYS A 87 4.40 -4.15 5.82
N PHE A 88 5.27 -4.78 5.01
CA PHE A 88 6.07 -4.07 4.01
C PHE A 88 5.20 -3.41 2.95
N SER A 89 4.17 -4.10 2.45
CA SER A 89 3.23 -3.54 1.48
C SER A 89 2.47 -2.33 2.06
N ASN A 90 1.99 -2.43 3.29
CA ASN A 90 1.26 -1.33 3.94
C ASN A 90 2.17 -0.13 4.29
N GLN A 91 3.45 -0.38 4.57
CA GLN A 91 4.42 0.69 4.81
C GLN A 91 4.87 1.38 3.52
N SER A 92 4.75 0.73 2.38
CA SER A 92 5.12 1.27 1.08
C SER A 92 4.00 2.04 0.39
N ASN A 93 2.77 1.99 0.90
CA ASN A 93 1.63 2.66 0.32
C ASN A 93 1.40 4.03 0.96
N ILE A 94 1.39 5.07 0.14
CA ILE A 94 1.09 6.46 0.53
C ILE A 94 -0.18 6.91 -0.20
N ILE A 95 -1.11 7.53 0.53
CA ILE A 95 -2.29 8.16 -0.07
C ILE A 95 -1.90 9.54 -0.58
N ILE A 96 -2.13 9.79 -1.85
CA ILE A 96 -1.84 11.02 -2.55
C ILE A 96 -3.16 11.56 -3.15
N GLY A 97 -3.82 12.47 -2.46
CA GLY A 97 -5.19 12.88 -2.82
C GLY A 97 -6.12 11.66 -2.87
N LYS A 98 -6.70 11.37 -4.04
CA LYS A 98 -7.57 10.19 -4.28
C LYS A 98 -6.80 8.93 -4.70
N TYR A 99 -5.49 9.02 -4.89
CA TYR A 99 -4.63 7.94 -5.39
C TYR A 99 -3.94 7.19 -4.28
N ASN A 100 -3.59 5.93 -4.55
CA ASN A 100 -2.69 5.13 -3.72
C ASN A 100 -1.36 4.94 -4.46
N LEU A 101 -0.26 5.41 -3.87
CA LEU A 101 1.09 5.30 -4.41
C LEU A 101 1.83 4.16 -3.70
N ASP A 102 2.15 3.09 -4.43
CA ASP A 102 3.04 2.03 -3.95
C ASP A 102 4.50 2.37 -4.28
N LEU A 103 5.27 2.66 -3.24
CA LEU A 103 6.68 3.04 -3.34
C LEU A 103 7.58 1.90 -3.83
N ASN A 104 7.25 0.65 -3.47
CA ASN A 104 8.07 -0.50 -3.83
C ASN A 104 7.99 -0.80 -5.32
N SER A 105 6.78 -0.82 -5.86
CA SER A 105 6.55 -1.06 -7.28
C SER A 105 6.59 0.22 -8.12
N ARG A 106 6.62 1.40 -7.47
CA ARG A 106 6.52 2.71 -8.12
C ARG A 106 5.29 2.82 -9.01
N LYS A 107 4.14 2.44 -8.46
CA LYS A 107 2.86 2.45 -9.15
C LYS A 107 1.88 3.37 -8.44
N ILE A 108 1.17 4.19 -9.21
CA ILE A 108 0.04 4.96 -8.72
C ILE A 108 -1.27 4.30 -9.16
N ILE A 109 -2.18 4.12 -8.21
CA ILE A 109 -3.38 3.29 -8.38
C ILE A 109 -4.62 4.12 -8.04
N PHE A 110 -5.63 4.04 -8.90
CA PHE A 110 -6.94 4.65 -8.69
C PHE A 110 -8.02 3.82 -9.41
N GLU A 111 -9.10 3.49 -8.72
CA GLU A 111 -10.25 2.72 -9.24
C GLU A 111 -9.85 1.43 -10.00
N GLY A 112 -8.88 0.70 -9.46
CA GLY A 112 -8.38 -0.54 -10.06
C GLY A 112 -7.46 -0.37 -11.27
N LYS A 113 -7.27 0.86 -11.77
CA LYS A 113 -6.27 1.19 -12.79
C LYS A 113 -4.92 1.44 -12.15
N CYS A 114 -3.84 1.03 -12.80
CA CYS A 114 -2.49 1.08 -12.27
C CYS A 114 -1.55 1.68 -13.31
N LEU A 115 -0.84 2.75 -12.94
CA LEU A 115 0.11 3.46 -13.79
C LEU A 115 1.51 3.36 -13.21
N ASP A 116 2.47 2.89 -14.02
CA ASP A 116 3.87 2.83 -13.65
C ASP A 116 4.51 4.23 -13.63
N LEU A 117 5.31 4.49 -12.60
CA LEU A 117 6.06 5.74 -12.45
C LEU A 117 7.56 5.47 -12.51
N THR A 118 8.30 6.42 -13.01
CA THR A 118 9.75 6.44 -12.86
C THR A 118 10.12 6.83 -11.42
N GLU A 119 11.33 6.52 -11.00
CA GLU A 119 11.86 6.92 -9.70
C GLU A 119 11.76 8.44 -9.49
N ARG A 120 12.04 9.22 -10.53
CA ARG A 120 11.97 10.67 -10.49
C ARG A 120 10.54 11.20 -10.34
N GLU A 121 9.59 10.61 -11.06
CA GLU A 121 8.17 10.95 -10.93
C GLU A 121 7.65 10.61 -9.53
N THR A 122 8.04 9.46 -8.98
CA THR A 122 7.68 9.04 -7.61
C THR A 122 8.23 10.03 -6.58
N SER A 123 9.53 10.38 -6.67
CA SER A 123 10.15 11.34 -5.75
C SER A 123 9.51 12.73 -5.82
N LEU A 124 9.13 13.17 -7.03
CA LEU A 124 8.47 14.45 -7.26
C LEU A 124 7.08 14.47 -6.62
N ILE A 125 6.28 13.43 -6.79
CA ILE A 125 4.95 13.30 -6.20
C ILE A 125 5.04 13.34 -4.67
N ILE A 126 5.93 12.54 -4.07
CA ILE A 126 6.11 12.48 -2.62
C ILE A 126 6.47 13.86 -2.08
N PHE A 127 7.47 14.51 -2.68
CA PHE A 127 7.96 15.79 -2.20
C PHE A 127 6.90 16.90 -2.28
N ILE A 128 6.09 16.94 -3.36
CA ILE A 128 4.99 17.90 -3.47
C ILE A 128 3.87 17.58 -2.47
N ASN A 129 3.59 16.30 -2.22
CA ASN A 129 2.53 15.89 -1.28
C ASN A 129 2.89 16.18 0.19
N GLU A 130 4.17 16.08 0.55
CA GLU A 130 4.63 16.34 1.93
C GLU A 130 4.66 17.84 2.30
N LYS A 131 4.63 18.72 1.32
CA LYS A 131 4.76 20.16 1.53
C LYS A 131 3.65 20.94 0.85
N ILE A 132 3.31 22.06 1.44
CA ILE A 132 2.38 23.01 0.86
C ILE A 132 3.19 24.04 0.04
N ASN A 133 2.78 24.26 -1.24
CA ASN A 133 3.41 25.25 -2.13
C ASN A 133 4.91 25.03 -2.37
N VAL A 134 5.25 23.98 -3.09
CA VAL A 134 6.63 23.62 -3.42
C VAL A 134 7.13 24.46 -4.60
N THR A 135 8.20 25.23 -4.42
CA THR A 135 8.80 26.02 -5.49
C THR A 135 9.68 25.18 -6.43
N VAL A 136 9.93 25.68 -7.64
CA VAL A 136 10.89 25.05 -8.58
C VAL A 136 12.26 24.86 -7.94
N LYS A 137 12.73 25.84 -7.15
CA LYS A 137 14.01 25.76 -6.44
C LYS A 137 14.04 24.65 -5.39
N ASP A 138 12.93 24.46 -4.67
CA ASP A 138 12.81 23.37 -3.69
C ASP A 138 12.88 22.01 -4.39
N LEU A 139 12.22 21.86 -5.52
CA LEU A 139 12.27 20.66 -6.33
C LEU A 139 13.69 20.39 -6.85
N GLN A 140 14.37 21.40 -7.41
CA GLN A 140 15.75 21.26 -7.86
C GLN A 140 16.66 20.75 -6.75
N LYS A 141 16.58 21.33 -5.57
CA LYS A 141 17.43 20.98 -4.44
C LYS A 141 17.14 19.58 -3.88
N ASN A 142 15.87 19.22 -3.72
CA ASN A 142 15.48 18.04 -2.93
C ASN A 142 15.12 16.82 -3.78
N VAL A 143 14.73 17.01 -5.05
CA VAL A 143 14.38 15.91 -5.95
C VAL A 143 15.51 15.62 -6.95
N TRP A 144 16.22 16.65 -7.39
CA TRP A 144 17.33 16.49 -8.32
C TRP A 144 18.72 16.50 -7.66
N TYR A 145 18.79 16.88 -6.38
CA TYR A 145 20.05 16.96 -5.60
C TYR A 145 21.13 17.87 -6.22
N TYR A 146 20.72 18.87 -7.00
CA TYR A 146 21.66 19.79 -7.64
C TYR A 146 21.71 21.14 -6.93
N SER A 147 22.93 21.64 -6.76
CA SER A 147 23.16 23.03 -6.39
C SER A 147 22.92 23.95 -7.61
N SER A 148 22.14 24.96 -7.42
CA SER A 148 21.85 26.22 -8.13
C SER A 148 22.04 26.41 -9.66
N ASN A 149 22.62 25.51 -10.45
CA ASN A 149 22.99 25.76 -11.85
C ASN A 149 22.23 24.96 -12.91
N LEU A 150 21.17 24.23 -12.53
CA LEU A 150 20.32 23.61 -13.54
C LEU A 150 19.27 24.59 -14.03
N GLU A 151 19.06 24.58 -15.34
CA GLU A 151 17.96 25.33 -15.96
C GLU A 151 16.62 24.91 -15.32
N THR A 152 15.85 25.89 -14.88
CA THR A 152 14.49 25.69 -14.31
C THR A 152 13.59 24.90 -15.24
N HIS A 153 13.81 24.99 -16.55
CA HIS A 153 13.07 24.27 -17.60
C HIS A 153 13.07 22.74 -17.44
N THR A 154 14.11 22.17 -16.79
CA THR A 154 14.13 20.71 -16.57
C THR A 154 13.01 20.27 -15.62
N VAL A 155 12.82 20.98 -14.50
CA VAL A 155 11.77 20.68 -13.51
C VAL A 155 10.38 20.87 -14.13
N GLU A 156 10.17 22.00 -14.80
CA GLU A 156 8.90 22.32 -15.46
C GLU A 156 8.54 21.28 -16.52
N THR A 157 9.52 20.80 -17.30
CA THR A 157 9.32 19.75 -18.28
C THR A 157 8.89 18.43 -17.62
N HIS A 158 9.49 18.06 -16.50
CA HIS A 158 9.08 16.85 -15.76
C HIS A 158 7.67 16.98 -15.18
N ILE A 159 7.31 18.12 -14.63
CA ILE A 159 5.95 18.39 -14.14
C ILE A 159 4.94 18.34 -15.28
N TYR A 160 5.24 18.97 -16.42
CA TYR A 160 4.39 18.92 -17.60
C TYR A 160 4.15 17.47 -18.08
N ARG A 161 5.22 16.67 -18.19
CA ARG A 161 5.15 15.26 -18.61
C ARG A 161 4.34 14.42 -17.62
N LEU A 162 4.52 14.64 -16.32
CA LEU A 162 3.76 13.93 -15.29
C LEU A 162 2.26 14.29 -15.35
N ARG A 163 1.92 15.57 -15.47
CA ARG A 163 0.53 16.03 -15.67
C ARG A 163 -0.10 15.37 -16.89
N LYS A 164 0.61 15.43 -18.03
CA LYS A 164 0.15 14.79 -19.26
C LYS A 164 -0.10 13.29 -19.04
N LYS A 165 0.80 12.59 -18.36
CA LYS A 165 0.68 11.17 -18.06
C LYS A 165 -0.54 10.86 -17.18
N MET A 166 -0.81 11.67 -16.16
CA MET A 166 -1.97 11.54 -15.28
C MET A 166 -3.28 11.81 -16.03
N ARG A 167 -3.32 12.85 -16.85
CA ARG A 167 -4.45 13.17 -17.70
C ARG A 167 -4.74 12.05 -18.70
N ASP A 168 -3.73 11.62 -19.45
CA ASP A 168 -3.89 10.64 -20.53
C ASP A 168 -4.33 9.28 -19.99
N PHE A 169 -3.95 8.90 -18.76
CA PHE A 169 -4.25 7.60 -18.19
C PHE A 169 -5.49 7.60 -17.27
N PHE A 170 -5.63 8.61 -16.41
CA PHE A 170 -6.73 8.69 -15.43
C PHE A 170 -7.79 9.75 -15.78
N GLY A 171 -7.55 10.59 -16.78
CA GLY A 171 -8.43 11.73 -17.10
C GLY A 171 -8.34 12.87 -16.08
N ASP A 172 -7.21 12.96 -15.35
CA ASP A 172 -7.03 13.93 -14.28
C ASP A 172 -6.10 15.08 -14.74
N ASP A 173 -6.69 16.23 -15.03
CA ASP A 173 -5.96 17.43 -15.41
C ASP A 173 -5.41 18.21 -14.21
N ASP A 174 -5.98 17.99 -13.03
CA ASP A 174 -5.73 18.77 -11.82
C ASP A 174 -4.83 18.08 -10.79
N PHE A 175 -4.22 16.95 -11.14
CA PHE A 175 -3.37 16.18 -10.22
C PHE A 175 -2.26 17.02 -9.57
N ILE A 176 -1.60 17.89 -10.34
CA ILE A 176 -0.64 18.87 -9.83
C ILE A 176 -1.14 20.27 -10.19
N LEU A 177 -1.45 21.06 -9.18
CA LEU A 177 -1.93 22.43 -9.33
C LEU A 177 -0.76 23.43 -9.34
N ASN A 178 -0.94 24.54 -10.11
CA ASN A 178 -0.14 25.72 -9.94
C ASN A 178 -0.75 26.59 -8.84
N THR A 179 0.06 26.97 -7.88
CA THR A 179 -0.32 27.95 -6.86
C THR A 179 0.46 29.26 -7.08
N SER A 180 0.09 30.33 -6.39
CA SER A 180 0.80 31.61 -6.44
C SER A 180 2.28 31.47 -6.11
N ASN A 181 2.67 30.46 -5.32
CA ASN A 181 4.01 30.29 -4.80
C ASN A 181 4.67 28.95 -5.21
N GLY A 182 4.11 28.21 -6.17
CA GLY A 182 4.70 26.96 -6.63
C GLY A 182 3.69 25.90 -7.04
N TYR A 183 3.91 24.65 -6.62
CA TYR A 183 3.11 23.49 -6.96
C TYR A 183 2.49 22.83 -5.71
N SER A 184 1.31 22.26 -5.87
CA SER A 184 0.65 21.42 -4.85
C SER A 184 -0.05 20.24 -5.52
N ILE A 185 -0.32 19.18 -4.78
CA ILE A 185 -1.20 18.09 -5.22
C ILE A 185 -2.63 18.41 -4.82
N SER A 186 -3.56 18.06 -5.71
CA SER A 186 -5.01 18.22 -5.52
C SER A 186 -5.55 17.27 -4.44
#